data_eeb065a675c30d8396fd4fe326934185
#
_entry.id   eeb065a675c30d8396fd4fe326934185
#
_cell.length_a   1.000
_cell.length_b   1.000
_cell.length_c   1.000
_cell.angle_alpha   90.00
_cell.angle_beta   90.00
_cell.angle_gamma   90.00
#
_symmetry.space_group_name_H-M   'P 1'
#
loop_
_entity.id
_entity.type
_entity.pdbx_description
1 polymer ?
#
loop_
_entity_poly.entity_id
_entity_poly.type
_entity_poly.pdbx_seq_one_letter_code
_entity_poly.pdbx_strand_id
1 'polypeptide(L)'
;MFMPNDVFQLISKKIRVLWSNREAVIWIELESDKALPSVSSRLEFEHQMANGDLFLIDDPFIEIAMTFPVAGSKAEEVQNRAWEAIEDIVTREPEIYQRKTRGQLLTNVLSDSGATKQTVYRWLRRYWQGGKCKNALSGRFNLCGGPGKTKKLGDKKIGAPRTRTDGVGVNTDDSIKAIFRVAIEKCLLNKNKYEFDYAYNQVLIAFGVPIPCKPEHLLDVPTE
;
A
#
# COMPACT_ATOMS: atom_id res chain seq x y z
N MET A 1 10.15 32.12 7.48
CA MET A 1 9.92 32.13 6.02
C MET A 1 9.42 30.75 5.65
N PHE A 2 8.29 30.60 4.95
CA PHE A 2 7.75 29.30 4.55
C PHE A 2 8.29 28.96 3.17
N MET A 3 9.10 27.91 3.07
CA MET A 3 9.70 27.49 1.81
C MET A 3 8.90 26.34 1.20
N PRO A 4 8.83 26.22 -0.13
CA PRO A 4 8.30 25.03 -0.77
C PRO A 4 9.00 23.76 -0.27
N ASN A 5 8.24 22.72 0.02
CA ASN A 5 8.65 21.45 0.63
C ASN A 5 8.92 21.46 2.14
N ASP A 6 8.91 22.60 2.81
CA ASP A 6 8.92 22.58 4.27
C ASP A 6 7.77 21.72 4.80
N VAL A 7 8.05 20.92 5.83
CA VAL A 7 7.07 20.06 6.48
C VAL A 7 6.84 20.56 7.91
N PHE A 8 5.57 20.74 8.24
CA PHE A 8 5.17 21.19 9.57
C PHE A 8 4.24 20.18 10.22
N GLN A 9 4.34 20.11 11.53
CA GLN A 9 3.31 19.53 12.38
C GLN A 9 2.32 20.64 12.73
N LEU A 10 1.05 20.46 12.34
CA LEU A 10 -0.07 21.34 12.69
C LEU A 10 -1.01 20.56 13.62
N ILE A 11 -0.91 20.80 14.92
CA ILE A 11 -1.67 20.08 15.97
C ILE A 11 -1.53 18.55 15.78
N SER A 12 -2.50 17.88 15.17
CA SER A 12 -2.52 16.43 14.94
C SER A 12 -2.18 16.00 13.51
N LYS A 13 -1.86 16.95 12.61
CA LYS A 13 -1.66 16.69 11.19
C LYS A 13 -0.28 17.09 10.75
N LYS A 14 0.32 16.30 9.86
CA LYS A 14 1.55 16.70 9.15
C LYS A 14 1.16 17.32 7.82
N ILE A 15 1.70 18.48 7.54
CA ILE A 15 1.42 19.24 6.33
C ILE A 15 2.72 19.60 5.61
N ARG A 16 2.66 19.67 4.29
CA ARG A 16 3.77 20.15 3.45
C ARG A 16 3.37 21.42 2.75
N VAL A 17 4.24 22.42 2.78
CA VAL A 17 4.10 23.64 2.01
C VAL A 17 4.40 23.33 0.53
N LEU A 18 3.46 23.65 -0.33
CA LEU A 18 3.60 23.47 -1.79
C LEU A 18 4.08 24.75 -2.46
N TRP A 19 3.56 25.88 -1.98
CA TRP A 19 3.89 27.19 -2.51
C TRP A 19 3.54 28.28 -1.48
N SER A 20 4.26 29.39 -1.50
CA SER A 20 3.96 30.54 -0.64
C SER A 20 4.31 31.86 -1.30
N ASN A 21 3.57 32.90 -0.94
CA ASN A 21 3.89 34.29 -1.26
C ASN A 21 3.79 35.16 -0.01
N ARG A 22 3.69 36.47 -0.19
CA ARG A 22 3.57 37.42 0.93
C ARG A 22 2.25 37.34 1.68
N GLU A 23 1.18 36.83 1.05
CA GLU A 23 -0.18 36.84 1.55
C GLU A 23 -0.71 35.46 1.94
N ALA A 24 -0.28 34.43 1.23
CA ALA A 24 -0.84 33.08 1.35
C ALA A 24 0.24 31.98 1.38
N VAL A 25 -0.13 30.90 2.04
CA VAL A 25 0.61 29.62 2.05
C VAL A 25 -0.32 28.54 1.50
N ILE A 26 0.14 27.82 0.48
CA ILE A 26 -0.55 26.67 -0.08
C ILE A 26 0.11 25.41 0.45
N TRP A 27 -0.67 24.51 1.04
CA TRP A 27 -0.18 23.34 1.72
C TRP A 27 -1.05 22.10 1.45
N ILE A 28 -0.51 20.92 1.72
CA ILE A 28 -1.22 19.64 1.62
C ILE A 28 -0.98 18.79 2.88
N GLU A 29 -2.01 18.08 3.31
CA GLU A 29 -1.92 17.10 4.39
C GLU A 29 -1.19 15.85 3.89
N LEU A 30 -0.21 15.33 4.66
CA LEU A 30 0.65 14.23 4.24
C LEU A 30 0.06 12.84 4.46
N GLU A 31 -0.77 12.67 5.47
CA GLU A 31 -1.26 11.36 5.90
C GLU A 31 -2.64 11.00 5.31
N SER A 32 -3.23 11.89 4.53
CA SER A 32 -4.55 11.66 3.94
C SER A 32 -4.47 11.25 2.47
N ASP A 33 -5.03 10.09 2.15
CA ASP A 33 -5.15 9.58 0.78
C ASP A 33 -6.11 10.39 -0.11
N LYS A 34 -6.90 11.29 0.50
CA LYS A 34 -7.85 12.16 -0.18
C LYS A 34 -7.45 13.62 -0.15
N ALA A 35 -6.30 13.96 0.44
CA ALA A 35 -5.83 15.33 0.56
C ALA A 35 -5.79 16.06 -0.80
N LEU A 36 -6.13 17.32 -0.75
CA LEU A 36 -5.98 18.27 -1.86
C LEU A 36 -5.32 19.53 -1.31
N PRO A 37 -4.66 20.32 -2.17
CA PRO A 37 -4.07 21.59 -1.76
C PRO A 37 -5.10 22.50 -1.10
N SER A 38 -4.72 23.03 0.06
CA SER A 38 -5.46 24.01 0.86
C SER A 38 -4.70 25.32 0.89
N VAL A 39 -5.41 26.41 1.05
CA VAL A 39 -4.84 27.76 1.11
C VAL A 39 -5.16 28.34 2.47
N SER A 40 -4.15 28.87 3.14
CA SER A 40 -4.28 29.63 4.38
C SER A 40 -3.58 31.00 4.23
N SER A 41 -4.02 31.97 5.01
CA SER A 41 -3.34 33.27 5.05
C SER A 41 -1.97 33.09 5.70
N ARG A 42 -0.99 33.83 5.23
CA ARG A 42 0.35 33.82 5.81
C ARG A 42 0.35 34.27 7.27
N LEU A 43 -0.46 35.27 7.59
CA LEU A 43 -0.62 35.75 8.96
C LEU A 43 -1.16 34.67 9.90
N GLU A 44 -2.10 33.85 9.44
CA GLU A 44 -2.62 32.72 10.20
C GLU A 44 -1.52 31.69 10.51
N PHE A 45 -0.69 31.34 9.52
CA PHE A 45 0.44 30.44 9.72
C PHE A 45 1.49 31.00 10.70
N GLU A 46 1.78 32.31 10.60
CA GLU A 46 2.70 32.98 11.51
C GLU A 46 2.15 33.03 12.93
N HIS A 47 0.85 33.25 13.08
CA HIS A 47 0.18 33.22 14.38
C HIS A 47 0.18 31.81 15.00
N GLN A 48 -0.10 30.79 14.21
CA GLN A 48 -0.05 29.38 14.67
C GLN A 48 1.39 28.98 15.09
N MET A 49 2.41 29.44 14.37
CA MET A 49 3.79 29.25 14.79
C MET A 49 4.11 29.95 16.12
N ALA A 50 3.64 31.19 16.29
CA ALA A 50 3.88 31.95 17.53
C ALA A 50 3.18 31.30 18.74
N ASN A 51 2.04 30.67 18.53
CA ASN A 51 1.30 29.93 19.56
C ASN A 51 1.86 28.54 19.85
N GLY A 52 2.80 28.03 19.04
CA GLY A 52 3.30 26.65 19.15
C GLY A 52 2.41 25.57 18.55
N ASP A 53 1.33 25.94 17.86
CA ASP A 53 0.42 25.00 17.19
C ASP A 53 0.98 24.49 15.86
N LEU A 54 1.93 25.22 15.26
CA LEU A 54 2.62 24.91 14.02
C LEU A 54 4.13 24.94 14.25
N PHE A 55 4.81 23.84 14.00
CA PHE A 55 6.28 23.78 14.11
C PHE A 55 6.90 22.93 13.00
N LEU A 56 8.10 23.33 12.57
CA LEU A 56 8.86 22.65 11.52
C LEU A 56 9.31 21.27 12.02
N ILE A 57 9.17 20.26 11.18
CA ILE A 57 9.64 18.90 11.43
C ILE A 57 10.46 18.38 10.24
N ASP A 58 11.24 17.34 10.49
CA ASP A 58 11.94 16.63 9.42
C ASP A 58 10.95 16.02 8.43
N ASP A 59 11.32 15.99 7.15
CA ASP A 59 10.48 15.43 6.10
C ASP A 59 10.41 13.90 6.23
N PRO A 60 9.25 13.32 6.57
CA PRO A 60 9.09 11.88 6.72
C PRO A 60 9.21 11.12 5.38
N PHE A 61 9.25 11.82 4.27
CA PHE A 61 9.32 11.24 2.93
C PHE A 61 10.65 11.53 2.21
N ILE A 62 11.66 12.02 2.92
CA ILE A 62 12.95 12.36 2.31
C ILE A 62 13.60 11.14 1.63
N GLU A 63 13.45 9.96 2.22
CA GLU A 63 13.96 8.71 1.65
C GLU A 63 13.35 8.40 0.28
N ILE A 64 12.09 8.80 0.05
CA ILE A 64 11.41 8.60 -1.22
C ILE A 64 12.04 9.45 -2.32
N ALA A 65 12.39 10.69 -2.00
CA ALA A 65 13.05 11.59 -2.94
C ALA A 65 14.43 11.06 -3.36
N MET A 66 15.11 10.38 -2.43
CA MET A 66 16.45 9.82 -2.61
C MET A 66 16.47 8.42 -3.24
N THR A 67 15.31 7.73 -3.30
CA THR A 67 15.22 6.37 -3.83
C THR A 67 14.87 6.38 -5.30
N PHE A 68 15.79 5.91 -6.13
CA PHE A 68 15.58 5.76 -7.57
C PHE A 68 15.11 4.33 -7.89
N PRO A 69 14.14 4.15 -8.79
CA PRO A 69 13.78 2.83 -9.25
C PRO A 69 14.93 2.20 -10.06
N VAL A 70 15.02 0.88 -10.02
CA VAL A 70 15.99 0.15 -10.85
C VAL A 70 15.64 0.33 -12.32
N ALA A 71 16.62 0.63 -13.16
CA ALA A 71 16.44 0.81 -14.60
C ALA A 71 15.80 -0.44 -15.25
N GLY A 72 14.81 -0.24 -16.11
CA GLY A 72 14.03 -1.30 -16.75
C GLY A 72 13.04 -2.02 -15.85
N SER A 73 12.92 -1.61 -14.59
CA SER A 73 11.96 -2.22 -13.66
C SER A 73 10.53 -1.73 -13.89
N LYS A 74 9.57 -2.55 -13.46
CA LYS A 74 8.16 -2.14 -13.44
C LYS A 74 7.89 -0.89 -12.58
N ALA A 75 8.74 -0.64 -11.58
CA ALA A 75 8.65 0.56 -10.77
C ALA A 75 8.99 1.82 -11.56
N GLU A 76 9.99 1.74 -12.43
CA GLU A 76 10.36 2.82 -13.34
C GLU A 76 9.30 3.05 -14.43
N GLU A 77 8.77 1.98 -15.02
CA GLU A 77 7.66 2.10 -16.00
C GLU A 77 6.47 2.87 -15.42
N VAL A 78 6.06 2.50 -14.19
CA VAL A 78 4.96 3.17 -13.48
C VAL A 78 5.29 4.63 -13.19
N GLN A 79 6.53 4.92 -12.80
CA GLN A 79 7.02 6.27 -12.55
C GLN A 79 6.97 7.12 -13.82
N ASN A 80 7.53 6.62 -14.91
CA ASN A 80 7.61 7.34 -16.19
C ASN A 80 6.22 7.62 -16.75
N ARG A 81 5.34 6.61 -16.78
CA ARG A 81 3.95 6.79 -17.21
C ARG A 81 3.19 7.84 -16.40
N ALA A 82 3.40 7.86 -15.09
CA ALA A 82 2.76 8.84 -14.21
C ALA A 82 3.34 10.23 -14.43
N TRP A 83 4.65 10.33 -14.63
CA TRP A 83 5.36 11.59 -14.88
C TRP A 83 4.94 12.22 -16.20
N GLU A 84 5.01 11.48 -17.30
CA GLU A 84 4.57 11.91 -18.64
C GLU A 84 3.15 12.50 -18.63
N ALA A 85 2.26 11.90 -17.83
CA ALA A 85 0.89 12.39 -17.73
C ALA A 85 0.73 13.70 -16.96
N ILE A 86 1.59 13.99 -15.97
CA ILE A 86 1.37 15.15 -15.08
C ILE A 86 2.44 16.24 -15.21
N GLU A 87 3.56 16.00 -15.89
CA GLU A 87 4.70 16.92 -15.98
C GLU A 87 4.28 18.33 -16.38
N ASP A 88 3.51 18.45 -17.45
CA ASP A 88 3.09 19.76 -17.98
C ASP A 88 2.20 20.55 -17.02
N ILE A 89 1.39 19.86 -16.22
CA ILE A 89 0.44 20.51 -15.33
C ILE A 89 1.04 20.85 -13.96
N VAL A 90 2.02 20.09 -13.48
CA VAL A 90 2.65 20.35 -12.17
C VAL A 90 3.60 21.54 -12.21
N THR A 91 4.08 21.94 -13.39
CA THR A 91 4.90 23.14 -13.58
C THR A 91 4.08 24.44 -13.56
N ARG A 92 2.74 24.34 -13.71
CA ARG A 92 1.85 25.50 -13.70
C ARG A 92 1.45 25.91 -12.29
N GLU A 93 2.44 26.35 -11.53
CA GLU A 93 2.25 26.87 -10.17
C GLU A 93 2.06 28.39 -10.21
N PRO A 94 1.17 28.98 -9.41
CA PRO A 94 0.31 28.34 -8.39
C PRO A 94 -1.06 27.85 -8.92
N GLU A 95 -1.36 27.98 -10.20
CA GLU A 95 -2.67 27.72 -10.80
C GLU A 95 -3.18 26.31 -10.56
N ILE A 96 -2.27 25.30 -10.60
CA ILE A 96 -2.60 23.88 -10.36
C ILE A 96 -3.21 23.63 -8.98
N TYR A 97 -2.92 24.47 -8.01
CA TYR A 97 -3.42 24.33 -6.65
C TYR A 97 -4.86 24.82 -6.50
N GLN A 98 -5.33 25.66 -7.40
CA GLN A 98 -6.70 26.17 -7.38
C GLN A 98 -7.67 25.14 -7.97
N ARG A 99 -8.79 24.90 -7.30
CA ARG A 99 -9.75 23.86 -7.67
C ARG A 99 -10.29 24.03 -9.11
N LYS A 100 -10.65 25.27 -9.48
CA LYS A 100 -11.25 25.58 -10.79
C LYS A 100 -10.25 25.36 -11.92
N THR A 101 -9.07 25.96 -11.81
CA THR A 101 -8.01 25.90 -12.83
C THR A 101 -7.46 24.49 -12.95
N ARG A 102 -7.25 23.81 -11.82
CA ARG A 102 -6.86 22.40 -11.81
C ARG A 102 -7.84 21.52 -12.58
N GLY A 103 -9.16 21.76 -12.43
CA GLY A 103 -10.17 21.03 -13.19
C GLY A 103 -10.01 21.18 -14.71
N GLN A 104 -9.71 22.38 -15.18
CA GLN A 104 -9.46 22.67 -16.59
C GLN A 104 -8.18 22.00 -17.10
N LEU A 105 -7.07 22.13 -16.36
CA LEU A 105 -5.79 21.49 -16.70
C LEU A 105 -5.91 19.97 -16.80
N LEU A 106 -6.69 19.36 -15.93
CA LEU A 106 -6.89 17.91 -15.93
C LEU A 106 -7.68 17.40 -17.14
N THR A 107 -8.51 18.23 -17.77
CA THR A 107 -9.29 17.81 -18.95
C THR A 107 -8.37 17.37 -20.09
N ASN A 108 -7.32 18.12 -20.35
CA ASN A 108 -6.33 17.80 -21.38
C ASN A 108 -5.57 16.50 -21.05
N VAL A 109 -5.10 16.38 -19.80
CA VAL A 109 -4.38 15.17 -19.34
C VAL A 109 -5.25 13.91 -19.46
N LEU A 110 -6.53 14.01 -19.19
CA LEU A 110 -7.46 12.87 -19.28
C LEU A 110 -7.67 12.43 -20.73
N SER A 111 -7.71 13.39 -21.66
CA SER A 111 -7.84 13.09 -23.09
C SER A 111 -6.58 12.39 -23.63
N ASP A 112 -5.41 12.85 -23.24
CA ASP A 112 -4.14 12.43 -23.82
C ASP A 112 -3.58 11.15 -23.18
N SER A 113 -3.71 10.99 -21.85
CA SER A 113 -3.11 9.87 -21.12
C SER A 113 -3.98 8.61 -21.06
N GLY A 114 -5.27 8.70 -21.36
CA GLY A 114 -6.24 7.61 -21.19
C GLY A 114 -6.43 7.18 -19.71
N ALA A 115 -5.87 7.94 -18.77
CA ALA A 115 -5.99 7.65 -17.34
C ALA A 115 -7.32 8.15 -16.79
N THR A 116 -7.84 7.45 -15.75
CA THR A 116 -9.03 7.94 -15.05
C THR A 116 -8.71 9.17 -14.20
N LYS A 117 -9.70 10.05 -14.00
CA LYS A 117 -9.58 11.21 -13.11
C LYS A 117 -9.04 10.85 -11.72
N GLN A 118 -9.50 9.73 -11.17
CA GLN A 118 -9.05 9.22 -9.87
C GLN A 118 -7.55 8.87 -9.90
N THR A 119 -7.06 8.28 -10.99
CA THR A 119 -5.65 7.94 -11.18
C THR A 119 -4.78 9.18 -11.25
N VAL A 120 -5.17 10.19 -12.03
CA VAL A 120 -4.41 11.43 -12.14
C VAL A 120 -4.36 12.17 -10.79
N TYR A 121 -5.47 12.26 -10.07
CA TYR A 121 -5.46 12.84 -8.72
C TYR A 121 -4.59 12.06 -7.72
N ARG A 122 -4.49 10.74 -7.87
CA ARG A 122 -3.57 9.92 -7.06
C ARG A 122 -2.12 10.23 -7.37
N TRP A 123 -1.76 10.44 -8.65
CA TRP A 123 -0.41 10.84 -9.07
C TRP A 123 -0.06 12.23 -8.53
N LEU A 124 -0.95 13.21 -8.69
CA LEU A 124 -0.75 14.56 -8.16
C LEU A 124 -0.54 14.56 -6.64
N ARG A 125 -1.37 13.83 -5.89
CA ARG A 125 -1.18 13.71 -4.43
C ARG A 125 0.18 13.11 -4.08
N ARG A 126 0.55 12.01 -4.71
CA ARG A 126 1.87 11.40 -4.48
C ARG A 126 3.01 12.37 -4.77
N TYR A 127 2.92 13.10 -5.86
CA TYR A 127 3.90 14.10 -6.24
C TYR A 127 4.00 15.20 -5.17
N TRP A 128 2.89 15.79 -4.78
CA TRP A 128 2.87 16.86 -3.78
C TRP A 128 3.26 16.38 -2.38
N GLN A 129 2.72 15.27 -1.92
CA GLN A 129 3.04 14.72 -0.61
C GLN A 129 4.48 14.18 -0.53
N GLY A 130 5.03 13.70 -1.61
CA GLY A 130 6.39 13.15 -1.68
C GLY A 130 7.50 14.15 -1.97
N GLY A 131 7.24 15.47 -1.85
CA GLY A 131 8.26 16.50 -2.00
C GLY A 131 8.44 17.05 -3.41
N LYS A 132 7.39 16.99 -4.22
CA LYS A 132 7.40 17.54 -5.59
C LYS A 132 8.52 16.95 -6.46
N CYS A 133 8.80 15.67 -6.31
CA CYS A 133 9.83 14.97 -7.06
C CYS A 133 9.26 13.78 -7.86
N LYS A 134 9.90 13.47 -8.98
CA LYS A 134 9.51 12.35 -9.86
C LYS A 134 9.54 11.02 -9.12
N ASN A 135 10.50 10.82 -8.20
CA ASN A 135 10.64 9.58 -7.43
C ASN A 135 9.43 9.25 -6.56
N ALA A 136 8.65 10.25 -6.14
CA ALA A 136 7.40 10.05 -5.41
C ALA A 136 6.34 9.27 -6.21
N LEU A 137 6.44 9.22 -7.53
CA LEU A 137 5.54 8.50 -8.44
C LEU A 137 5.92 7.04 -8.63
N SER A 138 7.10 6.62 -8.18
CA SER A 138 7.59 5.24 -8.32
C SER A 138 6.65 4.22 -7.67
N GLY A 139 6.55 3.04 -8.28
CA GLY A 139 5.78 1.93 -7.74
C GLY A 139 6.44 1.36 -6.48
N ARG A 140 5.76 1.41 -5.34
CA ARG A 140 6.24 0.86 -4.06
C ARG A 140 5.91 -0.62 -3.95
N PHE A 141 6.41 -1.45 -4.87
CA PHE A 141 6.09 -2.88 -4.92
C PHE A 141 6.65 -3.67 -3.74
N ASN A 142 7.72 -3.18 -3.11
CA ASN A 142 8.29 -3.74 -1.89
C ASN A 142 7.35 -3.65 -0.68
N LEU A 143 6.40 -2.71 -0.69
CA LEU A 143 5.39 -2.56 0.36
C LEU A 143 4.08 -3.29 0.03
N CYS A 144 3.98 -3.89 -1.15
CA CYS A 144 2.80 -4.65 -1.57
C CYS A 144 2.76 -6.02 -0.91
N GLY A 145 1.54 -6.54 -0.70
CA GLY A 145 1.32 -7.90 -0.18
C GLY A 145 1.30 -8.03 1.34
N GLY A 146 1.69 -7.02 2.09
CA GLY A 146 1.67 -7.04 3.56
C GLY A 146 2.49 -8.20 4.15
N PRO A 147 3.81 -8.31 3.84
CA PRO A 147 4.64 -9.39 4.37
C PRO A 147 4.56 -9.41 5.90
N GLY A 148 4.37 -10.59 6.47
CA GLY A 148 4.23 -10.80 7.91
C GLY A 148 2.88 -10.39 8.51
N LYS A 149 1.95 -9.83 7.74
CA LYS A 149 0.61 -9.49 8.23
C LYS A 149 -0.37 -10.62 8.00
N THR A 150 -1.02 -11.06 9.07
CA THR A 150 -2.13 -12.02 8.98
C THR A 150 -3.33 -11.36 8.28
N LYS A 151 -3.83 -11.96 7.22
CA LYS A 151 -5.06 -11.50 6.57
C LYS A 151 -6.23 -11.68 7.52
N LYS A 152 -7.02 -10.63 7.72
CA LYS A 152 -8.27 -10.75 8.48
C LYS A 152 -9.22 -11.66 7.72
N LEU A 153 -9.70 -12.69 8.41
CA LEU A 153 -10.72 -13.59 7.90
C LEU A 153 -12.06 -12.84 7.90
N GLY A 154 -12.70 -12.76 6.75
CA GLY A 154 -14.07 -12.30 6.59
C GLY A 154 -14.98 -13.45 6.22
N ASP A 155 -16.25 -13.14 5.95
CA ASP A 155 -17.26 -14.15 5.58
C ASP A 155 -16.98 -14.80 4.21
N LYS A 156 -16.17 -14.15 3.37
CA LYS A 156 -15.83 -14.67 2.05
C LYS A 156 -14.65 -15.64 2.13
N LYS A 157 -14.75 -16.75 1.38
CA LYS A 157 -13.66 -17.71 1.19
C LYS A 157 -12.41 -17.02 0.64
N ILE A 158 -11.28 -17.21 1.32
CA ILE A 158 -9.96 -16.75 0.88
C ILE A 158 -9.24 -17.89 0.16
N GLY A 159 -8.57 -17.58 -0.94
CA GLY A 159 -7.85 -18.54 -1.77
C GLY A 159 -8.62 -19.04 -2.98
N ALA A 160 -8.07 -20.01 -3.67
CA ALA A 160 -8.67 -20.56 -4.88
C ALA A 160 -10.02 -21.24 -4.59
N PRO A 161 -11.00 -21.13 -5.52
CA PRO A 161 -12.24 -21.88 -5.41
C PRO A 161 -11.98 -23.40 -5.51
N ARG A 162 -12.87 -24.20 -4.94
CA ARG A 162 -12.83 -25.65 -5.11
C ARG A 162 -13.10 -26.01 -6.57
N THR A 163 -12.29 -26.91 -7.13
CA THR A 163 -12.43 -27.39 -8.51
C THR A 163 -12.72 -28.87 -8.59
N ARG A 164 -12.49 -29.63 -7.51
CA ARG A 164 -12.63 -31.10 -7.50
C ARG A 164 -13.79 -31.61 -6.67
N THR A 165 -14.34 -30.79 -5.78
CA THR A 165 -15.44 -31.16 -4.90
C THR A 165 -16.42 -30.01 -4.77
N ASP A 166 -17.71 -30.31 -4.66
CA ASP A 166 -18.74 -29.32 -4.45
C ASP A 166 -18.62 -28.61 -3.07
N GLY A 167 -19.19 -27.43 -3.00
CA GLY A 167 -19.30 -26.66 -1.78
C GLY A 167 -18.26 -25.54 -1.63
N VAL A 168 -18.50 -24.67 -0.65
CA VAL A 168 -17.61 -23.57 -0.29
C VAL A 168 -16.60 -24.07 0.75
N GLY A 169 -15.32 -24.03 0.40
CA GLY A 169 -14.26 -24.44 1.35
C GLY A 169 -14.22 -23.55 2.61
N VAL A 170 -13.58 -24.03 3.66
CA VAL A 170 -13.42 -23.33 4.95
C VAL A 170 -12.19 -22.42 4.90
N ASN A 171 -12.25 -21.26 5.55
CA ASN A 171 -11.07 -20.41 5.76
C ASN A 171 -10.23 -21.00 6.90
N THR A 172 -8.90 -20.94 6.75
CA THR A 172 -7.98 -21.42 7.77
C THR A 172 -7.91 -20.41 8.92
N ASP A 173 -8.63 -20.69 9.98
CA ASP A 173 -8.59 -19.93 11.24
C ASP A 173 -7.41 -20.36 12.14
N ASP A 174 -7.30 -19.79 13.34
CA ASP A 174 -6.20 -20.09 14.23
C ASP A 174 -6.30 -21.47 14.86
N SER A 175 -7.51 -22.03 14.98
CA SER A 175 -7.73 -23.42 15.45
C SER A 175 -7.25 -24.44 14.42
N ILE A 176 -7.58 -24.22 13.17
CA ILE A 176 -7.08 -25.03 12.05
C ILE A 176 -5.56 -24.95 11.95
N LYS A 177 -4.98 -23.74 12.05
CA LYS A 177 -3.52 -23.56 12.06
C LYS A 177 -2.86 -24.31 13.22
N ALA A 178 -3.48 -24.35 14.41
CA ALA A 178 -2.96 -25.08 15.55
C ALA A 178 -2.91 -26.59 15.27
N ILE A 179 -3.96 -27.14 14.66
CA ILE A 179 -3.98 -28.57 14.27
C ILE A 179 -2.88 -28.87 13.27
N PHE A 180 -2.69 -28.04 12.24
CA PHE A 180 -1.60 -28.21 11.27
C PHE A 180 -0.22 -28.15 11.94
N ARG A 181 0.00 -27.22 12.88
CA ARG A 181 1.27 -27.12 13.63
C ARG A 181 1.54 -28.40 14.42
N VAL A 182 0.55 -28.92 15.14
CA VAL A 182 0.69 -30.18 15.88
C VAL A 182 1.01 -31.35 14.95
N ALA A 183 0.34 -31.44 13.80
CA ALA A 183 0.60 -32.51 12.84
C ALA A 183 2.03 -32.40 12.23
N ILE A 184 2.46 -31.21 11.89
CA ILE A 184 3.84 -30.95 11.39
C ILE A 184 4.86 -31.33 12.48
N GLU A 185 4.66 -30.89 13.70
CA GLU A 185 5.56 -31.16 14.82
C GLU A 185 5.68 -32.68 15.07
N LYS A 186 4.55 -33.38 15.17
CA LYS A 186 4.54 -34.81 15.46
C LYS A 186 5.04 -35.66 14.30
N CYS A 187 4.70 -35.32 13.05
CA CYS A 187 4.96 -36.16 11.91
C CYS A 187 6.23 -35.81 11.12
N LEU A 188 6.57 -34.52 11.03
CA LEU A 188 7.69 -34.08 10.19
C LEU A 188 8.93 -33.65 10.97
N LEU A 189 8.76 -33.01 12.14
CA LEU A 189 9.88 -32.50 12.94
C LEU A 189 10.43 -33.53 13.93
N ASN A 190 9.65 -34.55 14.30
CA ASN A 190 10.14 -35.66 15.09
C ASN A 190 10.99 -36.62 14.26
N LYS A 191 11.83 -37.40 14.93
CA LYS A 191 12.82 -38.34 14.30
C LYS A 191 12.23 -39.38 13.35
N ASN A 192 10.93 -39.61 13.39
CA ASN A 192 10.20 -40.45 12.47
C ASN A 192 9.95 -39.66 11.17
N LYS A 193 10.67 -39.92 10.13
CA LYS A 193 10.62 -39.27 8.81
C LYS A 193 9.32 -39.64 8.07
N TYR A 194 8.17 -39.14 8.53
CA TYR A 194 6.92 -39.30 7.82
C TYR A 194 6.85 -38.32 6.62
N GLU A 195 6.18 -38.76 5.54
CA GLU A 195 5.92 -37.90 4.38
C GLU A 195 4.82 -36.87 4.64
N PHE A 196 4.77 -35.82 3.84
CA PHE A 196 3.75 -34.77 3.94
C PHE A 196 2.33 -35.32 3.81
N ASP A 197 2.12 -36.32 2.95
CA ASP A 197 0.81 -36.97 2.76
C ASP A 197 0.33 -37.64 4.05
N TYR A 198 1.23 -38.26 4.81
CA TYR A 198 0.88 -38.85 6.12
C TYR A 198 0.47 -37.76 7.12
N ALA A 199 1.25 -36.69 7.23
CA ALA A 199 0.93 -35.58 8.13
C ALA A 199 -0.42 -34.92 7.74
N TYR A 200 -0.68 -34.77 6.46
CA TYR A 200 -1.94 -34.24 5.96
C TYR A 200 -3.13 -35.16 6.28
N ASN A 201 -2.97 -36.46 6.12
CA ASN A 201 -4.00 -37.45 6.47
C ASN A 201 -4.32 -37.43 7.96
N GLN A 202 -3.32 -37.23 8.86
CA GLN A 202 -3.55 -37.06 10.28
C GLN A 202 -4.40 -35.82 10.60
N VAL A 203 -4.18 -34.73 9.83
CA VAL A 203 -5.04 -33.53 9.93
C VAL A 203 -6.47 -33.84 9.51
N LEU A 204 -6.68 -34.55 8.38
CA LEU A 204 -8.02 -34.95 7.92
C LEU A 204 -8.75 -35.79 8.93
N ILE A 205 -8.09 -36.78 9.54
CA ILE A 205 -8.65 -37.60 10.62
C ILE A 205 -9.09 -36.73 11.81
N ALA A 206 -8.24 -35.77 12.22
CA ALA A 206 -8.57 -34.86 13.32
C ALA A 206 -9.82 -34.00 13.05
N PHE A 207 -10.13 -33.76 11.77
CA PHE A 207 -11.34 -33.06 11.33
C PHE A 207 -12.52 -33.97 11.06
N GLY A 208 -12.40 -35.29 11.28
CA GLY A 208 -13.44 -36.26 10.97
C GLY A 208 -13.73 -36.38 9.46
N VAL A 209 -12.79 -36.01 8.60
CA VAL A 209 -12.93 -36.12 7.15
C VAL A 209 -12.47 -37.52 6.73
N PRO A 210 -13.28 -38.30 6.02
CA PRO A 210 -12.87 -39.61 5.51
C PRO A 210 -11.70 -39.43 4.54
N ILE A 211 -10.62 -40.19 4.75
CA ILE A 211 -9.45 -40.18 3.89
C ILE A 211 -9.83 -40.86 2.58
N PRO A 212 -9.64 -40.22 1.42
CA PRO A 212 -9.80 -40.90 0.16
C PRO A 212 -8.75 -42.00 0.06
N CYS A 213 -9.16 -43.27 0.13
CA CYS A 213 -8.29 -44.41 -0.10
C CYS A 213 -7.62 -44.27 -1.48
N LYS A 214 -6.33 -44.00 -1.53
CA LYS A 214 -5.53 -44.34 -2.68
C LYS A 214 -5.23 -45.83 -2.58
N PRO A 215 -5.61 -46.65 -3.58
CA PRO A 215 -5.50 -48.11 -3.46
C PRO A 215 -4.06 -48.66 -3.48
N GLU A 216 -3.04 -47.88 -3.54
CA GLU A 216 -1.66 -48.36 -3.84
C GLU A 216 -0.60 -48.22 -2.71
N HIS A 217 -0.94 -47.71 -1.52
CA HIS A 217 0.03 -47.61 -0.41
C HIS A 217 -0.46 -48.18 0.93
N LEU A 218 -1.28 -49.24 0.88
CA LEU A 218 -1.72 -49.95 2.08
C LEU A 218 -0.86 -51.19 2.46
N LEU A 219 0.37 -51.24 1.97
CA LEU A 219 1.30 -52.26 2.33
C LEU A 219 2.63 -51.65 2.73
N ASP A 220 2.79 -51.34 3.99
CA ASP A 220 4.02 -51.48 4.78
C ASP A 220 3.81 -50.80 6.15
N VAL A 221 3.03 -51.48 6.99
CA VAL A 221 3.13 -51.26 8.43
C VAL A 221 4.26 -52.19 8.88
N PRO A 222 5.40 -51.70 9.36
CA PRO A 222 6.35 -52.55 10.04
C PRO A 222 5.71 -53.08 11.33
N THR A 223 5.40 -54.34 11.35
CA THR A 223 5.17 -55.11 12.60
C THR A 223 6.55 -55.31 13.24
N GLU A 224 6.84 -54.53 14.28
CA GLU A 224 7.53 -54.80 15.54
C GLU A 224 7.89 -53.52 16.28
#